data_124759780d8704598ec9a042c581a213
#
_entry.id   124759780d8704598ec9a042c581a213
#
_cell.length_a   1.000
_cell.length_b   1.000
_cell.length_c   1.000
_cell.angle_alpha   90.00
_cell.angle_beta   90.00
_cell.angle_gamma   90.00
#
_symmetry.space_group_name_H-M   'P 1'
#
loop_
_entity.id
_entity.type
_entity.pdbx_description
1 polymer ?
#
loop_
_entity_poly.entity_id
_entity_poly.type
_entity_poly.pdbx_seq_one_letter_code
_entity_poly.pdbx_strand_id
1 'polypeptide(L)'
;DEPGTVICYEAEDELTRRIIGLIMKNTGLEEQAAYTLHIELWIFIHGIASMLVTGYLNLEETVISTMVTDVYQGLLARKKEKTA
;
A
#
# COMPACT_ATOMS: atom_id res chain seq x y z
N ASP A 1 15.83 -3.05 -17.54
CA ASP A 1 15.12 -2.63 -16.38
C ASP A 1 14.31 -1.40 -16.64
N GLU A 2 13.12 -1.33 -16.09
CA GLU A 2 12.23 -0.25 -16.42
C GLU A 2 11.94 0.57 -15.18
N PRO A 3 12.67 1.63 -15.03
CA PRO A 3 12.49 2.47 -13.87
C PRO A 3 11.07 2.99 -13.81
N GLY A 4 10.51 2.95 -12.65
CA GLY A 4 9.20 3.50 -12.44
C GLY A 4 8.05 2.56 -12.71
N THR A 5 8.30 1.42 -13.32
CA THR A 5 7.23 0.47 -13.57
C THR A 5 7.27 -0.74 -12.66
N VAL A 6 8.43 -1.07 -12.15
CA VAL A 6 8.58 -2.21 -11.27
C VAL A 6 9.33 -1.78 -10.03
N ILE A 7 8.76 -2.08 -8.89
CA ILE A 7 9.42 -1.82 -7.63
C ILE A 7 10.15 -3.08 -7.23
N CYS A 8 11.45 -2.95 -7.05
CA CYS A 8 12.26 -4.08 -6.65
C CYS A 8 11.84 -4.57 -5.28
N TYR A 9 11.57 -5.87 -5.22
CA TYR A 9 11.21 -6.47 -3.98
C TYR A 9 12.46 -6.97 -3.28
N GLU A 10 12.82 -6.28 -2.23
CA GLU A 10 13.97 -6.67 -1.46
C GLU A 10 13.59 -6.65 0.00
N ALA A 11 12.71 -7.54 0.34
CA ALA A 11 12.22 -7.61 1.70
C ALA A 11 13.30 -8.21 2.56
N GLU A 12 14.12 -7.35 3.10
CA GLU A 12 15.24 -7.81 3.87
C GLU A 12 14.87 -8.11 5.30
N ASP A 13 13.88 -7.42 5.84
CA ASP A 13 13.50 -7.73 7.19
C ASP A 13 12.31 -8.67 7.21
N GLU A 14 12.26 -9.43 8.28
CA GLU A 14 11.27 -10.48 8.39
C GLU A 14 9.86 -9.94 8.56
N LEU A 15 9.74 -8.77 9.15
CA LEU A 15 8.43 -8.16 9.35
C LEU A 15 7.79 -7.85 8.01
N THR A 16 8.57 -7.27 7.10
CA THR A 16 8.07 -6.95 5.77
C THR A 16 7.63 -8.22 5.06
N ARG A 17 8.42 -9.29 5.17
CA ARG A 17 8.05 -10.55 4.54
C ARG A 17 6.75 -11.09 5.07
N ARG A 18 6.52 -10.97 6.38
CA ARG A 18 5.28 -11.43 6.97
C ARG A 18 4.11 -10.62 6.49
N ILE A 19 4.29 -9.29 6.37
CA ILE A 19 3.23 -8.43 5.89
C ILE A 19 2.87 -8.81 4.46
N ILE A 20 3.87 -9.00 3.62
CA ILE A 20 3.62 -9.38 2.24
C ILE A 20 2.90 -10.73 2.17
N GLY A 21 3.32 -11.67 3.01
CA GLY A 21 2.67 -12.97 3.05
C GLY A 21 1.21 -12.88 3.44
N LEU A 22 0.90 -12.03 4.41
CA LEU A 22 -0.48 -11.83 4.83
C LEU A 22 -1.31 -11.21 3.72
N ILE A 23 -0.74 -10.25 3.02
CA ILE A 23 -1.45 -9.62 1.90
C ILE A 23 -1.75 -10.67 0.83
N MET A 24 -0.76 -11.49 0.49
CA MET A 24 -0.96 -12.53 -0.50
C MET A 24 -2.06 -13.49 -0.08
N LYS A 25 -2.04 -13.88 1.19
CA LYS A 25 -3.02 -14.82 1.69
C LYS A 25 -4.43 -14.26 1.67
N ASN A 26 -4.56 -12.99 2.04
CA ASN A 26 -5.88 -12.39 2.18
C ASN A 26 -6.44 -11.85 0.88
N THR A 27 -5.59 -11.53 -0.09
CA THR A 27 -6.06 -10.93 -1.33
C THR A 27 -5.93 -11.84 -2.53
N GLY A 28 -5.08 -12.85 -2.45
CA GLY A 28 -4.82 -13.71 -3.60
C GLY A 28 -3.83 -13.12 -4.59
N LEU A 29 -3.22 -11.99 -4.26
CA LEU A 29 -2.26 -11.37 -5.16
C LEU A 29 -0.94 -12.13 -5.16
N GLU A 30 -0.24 -12.06 -6.29
CA GLU A 30 1.11 -12.58 -6.35
C GLU A 30 2.05 -11.70 -5.55
N GLU A 31 3.24 -12.22 -5.30
CA GLU A 31 4.18 -11.56 -4.41
C GLU A 31 4.52 -10.14 -4.86
N GLN A 32 4.80 -9.96 -6.14
CA GLN A 32 5.17 -8.64 -6.65
C GLN A 32 4.02 -7.65 -6.49
N ALA A 33 2.80 -8.09 -6.82
CA ALA A 33 1.64 -7.21 -6.68
C ALA A 33 1.38 -6.89 -5.22
N ALA A 34 1.55 -7.87 -4.34
CA ALA A 34 1.34 -7.65 -2.91
C ALA A 34 2.36 -6.66 -2.37
N TYR A 35 3.61 -6.80 -2.78
CA TYR A 35 4.64 -5.88 -2.35
C TYR A 35 4.36 -4.46 -2.82
N THR A 36 3.94 -4.33 -4.08
CA THR A 36 3.63 -3.02 -4.62
C THR A 36 2.46 -2.38 -3.87
N LEU A 37 1.44 -3.17 -3.56
CA LEU A 37 0.32 -2.67 -2.78
C LEU A 37 0.80 -2.17 -1.42
N HIS A 38 1.67 -2.92 -0.78
CA HIS A 38 2.23 -2.53 0.51
C HIS A 38 2.95 -1.19 0.42
N ILE A 39 3.78 -1.02 -0.59
CA ILE A 39 4.54 0.22 -0.75
C ILE A 39 3.61 1.39 -1.07
N GLU A 40 2.62 1.17 -1.91
CA GLU A 40 1.70 2.25 -2.25
C GLU A 40 0.94 2.73 -1.02
N LEU A 41 0.49 1.81 -0.19
CA LEU A 41 -0.20 2.19 1.04
C LEU A 41 0.75 2.86 2.01
N TRP A 42 1.97 2.36 2.10
CA TRP A 42 2.98 2.94 2.98
C TRP A 42 3.24 4.40 2.62
N ILE A 43 3.41 4.68 1.33
CA ILE A 43 3.65 6.04 0.86
C ILE A 43 2.43 6.93 1.14
N PHE A 44 1.24 6.41 0.89
CA PHE A 44 0.02 7.18 1.11
C PHE A 44 -0.12 7.55 2.59
N ILE A 45 0.07 6.57 3.46
CA ILE A 45 -0.10 6.80 4.89
C ILE A 45 0.96 7.75 5.42
N HIS A 46 2.19 7.62 4.95
CA HIS A 46 3.25 8.53 5.38
C HIS A 46 3.00 9.93 4.87
N GLY A 47 2.42 10.07 3.68
CA GLY A 47 2.07 11.38 3.16
C GLY A 47 1.02 12.06 4.04
N ILE A 48 -0.01 11.33 4.43
CA ILE A 48 -1.02 11.87 5.32
C ILE A 48 -0.40 12.26 6.66
N ALA A 49 0.42 11.37 7.22
CA ALA A 49 1.03 11.63 8.50
C ALA A 49 1.88 12.90 8.47
N SER A 50 2.64 13.06 7.39
CA SER A 50 3.47 14.24 7.23
C SER A 50 2.64 15.51 7.20
N MET A 51 1.54 15.47 6.48
CA MET A 51 0.67 16.65 6.36
C MET A 51 -0.01 16.98 7.68
N LEU A 52 -0.35 15.96 8.46
CA LEU A 52 -0.97 16.19 9.76
C LEU A 52 0.04 16.78 10.73
N VAL A 53 1.25 16.24 10.76
CA VAL A 53 2.28 16.70 11.68
C VAL A 53 2.67 18.14 11.39
N THR A 54 2.73 18.52 10.13
CA THR A 54 3.12 19.89 9.77
C THR A 54 1.95 20.86 9.86
N GLY A 55 0.75 20.38 10.13
CA GLY A 55 -0.41 21.23 10.22
C GLY A 55 -0.99 21.63 8.88
N TYR A 56 -0.50 21.02 7.81
CA TYR A 56 -1.00 21.33 6.49
C TYR A 56 -2.44 20.86 6.32
N LEU A 57 -2.76 19.73 6.89
CA LEU A 57 -4.11 19.20 6.91
C LEU A 57 -4.55 18.96 8.34
N ASN A 58 -5.85 19.03 8.54
CA ASN A 58 -6.44 18.73 9.84
C ASN A 58 -7.65 17.85 9.61
N LEU A 59 -7.45 16.55 9.72
CA LEU A 59 -8.47 15.58 9.42
C LEU A 59 -8.80 14.75 10.64
N GLU A 60 -10.08 14.44 10.79
CA GLU A 60 -10.51 13.56 11.86
C GLU A 60 -10.12 12.12 11.55
N GLU A 61 -10.01 11.35 12.62
CA GLU A 61 -9.56 9.97 12.50
C GLU A 61 -10.49 9.16 11.59
N THR A 62 -11.79 9.39 11.68
CA THR A 62 -12.72 8.64 10.83
C THR A 62 -12.53 8.97 9.36
N VAL A 63 -12.22 10.23 9.07
CA VAL A 63 -11.96 10.63 7.69
C VAL A 63 -10.71 9.95 7.16
N ILE A 64 -9.66 9.92 7.97
CA ILE A 64 -8.42 9.27 7.57
C ILE A 64 -8.65 7.79 7.31
N SER A 65 -9.38 7.14 8.20
CA SER A 65 -9.68 5.72 8.05
C SER A 65 -10.43 5.44 6.76
N THR A 66 -11.40 6.30 6.43
CA THR A 66 -12.16 6.15 5.20
C THR A 66 -11.26 6.32 3.98
N MET A 67 -10.39 7.31 4.02
CA MET A 67 -9.49 7.56 2.89
C MET A 67 -8.53 6.40 2.68
N VAL A 68 -7.98 5.87 3.75
CA VAL A 68 -7.08 4.73 3.64
C VAL A 68 -7.81 3.53 3.07
N THR A 69 -9.03 3.30 3.53
CA THR A 69 -9.83 2.19 3.02
C THR A 69 -10.13 2.36 1.53
N ASP A 70 -10.51 3.56 1.14
CA ASP A 70 -10.82 3.83 -0.27
C ASP A 70 -9.60 3.58 -1.15
N VAL A 71 -8.44 4.05 -0.72
CA VAL A 71 -7.22 3.85 -1.48
C VAL A 71 -6.87 2.37 -1.56
N TYR A 72 -6.99 1.68 -0.42
CA TYR A 72 -6.69 0.25 -0.39
C TYR A 72 -7.59 -0.52 -1.35
N GLN A 73 -8.89 -0.26 -1.28
CA GLN A 73 -9.83 -0.98 -2.13
C GLN A 73 -9.61 -0.68 -3.60
N GLY A 74 -9.34 0.58 -3.93
CA GLY A 74 -9.06 0.94 -5.30
C GLY A 74 -7.81 0.31 -5.85
N LEU A 75 -6.75 0.31 -5.05
CA LEU A 75 -5.49 -0.30 -5.47
C LEU A 75 -5.65 -1.80 -5.64
N LEU A 76 -6.34 -2.43 -4.70
CA LEU A 76 -6.55 -3.86 -4.76
C LEU A 76 -7.35 -4.24 -6.00
N ALA A 77 -8.42 -3.51 -6.26
CA ALA A 77 -9.26 -3.80 -7.42
C ALA A 77 -8.46 -3.68 -8.71
N ARG A 78 -7.61 -2.67 -8.79
CA ARG A 78 -6.82 -2.46 -9.99
C ARG A 78 -5.85 -3.61 -10.21
N LYS A 79 -5.23 -4.09 -9.14
CA LYS A 79 -4.27 -5.18 -9.27
C LYS A 79 -4.94 -6.48 -9.63
N LYS A 80 -6.13 -6.72 -9.11
CA LYS A 80 -6.85 -7.92 -9.45
C LYS A 80 -7.35 -7.88 -10.89
N GLU A 81 -7.68 -6.68 -11.36
CA GLU A 81 -8.08 -6.51 -12.73
C GLU A 81 -6.97 -6.92 -13.70
N LYS A 82 -5.74 -6.56 -13.35
CA LYS A 82 -4.61 -6.85 -14.21
C LYS A 82 -4.24 -8.31 -14.22
N THR A 83 -4.55 -9.04 -13.16
CA THR A 83 -4.19 -10.44 -13.09
C THR A 83 -5.29 -11.36 -13.59
N ALA A 84 -6.46 -10.83 -13.86
CA ALA A 84 -7.60 -11.65 -14.26
C ALA A 84 -7.48 -12.15 -15.71
#